data_78114690942204e2471fdc1c1c5f6b21
#
_entry.id   78114690942204e2471fdc1c1c5f6b21
#
_cell.length_a   1.000
_cell.length_b   1.000
_cell.length_c   1.000
_cell.angle_alpha   90.00
_cell.angle_beta   90.00
_cell.angle_gamma   90.00
#
_symmetry.space_group_name_H-M   'P 1'
#
loop_
_entity.id
_entity.type
_entity.pdbx_description
1 polymer ?
#
loop_
_entity_poly.entity_id
_entity_poly.type
_entity_poly.pdbx_seq_one_letter_code
_entity_poly.pdbx_strand_id
1 'polypeptide(L)'
;KKEDFKNLDKVLKEFNFFKFICIDVANGYSEHFTNFVKSVRDKYPTKTIIAGNVVTADMTQELVLSGADIVKVGIGPGSVCTTRIQTGVGYPQLSAVIECADAAHGLGAHIIADGGCTCPGDVAKGFGGGADFVMLGGMLAGHDEGNGKLVKTNGAKYIEFYGSSSEVANKKHYGGLSDYRSSEGRTVRVKYRGKINDTVLNILGGIRSSCTYV
;
A
#
# COMPACT_ATOMS: atom_id res chain seq x y z
N LYS A 1 -13.63 -12.27 3.71
CA LYS A 1 -14.98 -12.92 3.80
C LYS A 1 -14.89 -14.29 3.12
N LYS A 2 -15.84 -15.23 3.38
CA LYS A 2 -15.87 -16.54 2.68
C LYS A 2 -15.95 -16.42 1.16
N GLU A 3 -16.54 -15.34 0.68
CA GLU A 3 -16.66 -15.02 -0.75
C GLU A 3 -15.31 -14.60 -1.36
N ASP A 4 -14.51 -13.83 -0.65
CA ASP A 4 -13.17 -13.41 -1.08
C ASP A 4 -12.26 -14.62 -1.29
N PHE A 5 -12.38 -15.61 -0.42
CA PHE A 5 -11.62 -16.87 -0.52
C PHE A 5 -12.03 -17.70 -1.76
N LYS A 6 -13.35 -17.74 -2.08
CA LYS A 6 -13.85 -18.40 -3.30
C LYS A 6 -13.39 -17.68 -4.56
N ASN A 7 -13.39 -16.35 -4.54
CA ASN A 7 -12.92 -15.54 -5.66
C ASN A 7 -11.41 -15.73 -5.89
N LEU A 8 -10.61 -15.76 -4.81
CA LEU A 8 -9.19 -16.07 -4.89
C LEU A 8 -8.94 -17.44 -5.52
N ASP A 9 -9.67 -18.48 -5.09
CA ASP A 9 -9.59 -19.81 -5.67
C ASP A 9 -9.86 -19.82 -7.17
N LYS A 10 -10.91 -19.13 -7.59
CA LYS A 10 -11.27 -19.03 -9.01
C LYS A 10 -10.17 -18.36 -9.82
N VAL A 11 -9.66 -17.23 -9.34
CA VAL A 11 -8.58 -16.48 -10.01
C VAL A 11 -7.31 -17.31 -10.11
N LEU A 12 -6.89 -17.97 -9.03
CA LEU A 12 -5.66 -18.77 -9.03
C LEU A 12 -5.77 -20.07 -9.84
N LYS A 13 -6.97 -20.62 -10.03
CA LYS A 13 -7.22 -21.75 -10.93
C LYS A 13 -7.15 -21.33 -12.39
N GLU A 14 -7.69 -20.16 -12.71
CA GLU A 14 -7.70 -19.62 -14.08
C GLU A 14 -6.32 -19.07 -14.48
N PHE A 15 -5.60 -18.43 -13.54
CA PHE A 15 -4.33 -17.77 -13.74
C PHE A 15 -3.27 -18.33 -12.79
N ASN A 16 -2.79 -19.52 -13.03
CA ASN A 16 -1.84 -20.26 -12.17
C ASN A 16 -0.44 -19.62 -12.08
N PHE A 17 -0.10 -18.71 -12.99
CA PHE A 17 1.19 -18.00 -13.05
C PHE A 17 1.37 -16.94 -11.96
N PHE A 18 0.32 -16.49 -11.30
CA PHE A 18 0.45 -15.56 -10.18
C PHE A 18 1.20 -16.19 -9.02
N LYS A 19 2.27 -15.51 -8.57
CA LYS A 19 3.13 -15.96 -7.47
C LYS A 19 2.77 -15.32 -6.15
N PHE A 20 2.18 -14.12 -6.17
CA PHE A 20 1.91 -13.29 -5.01
C PHE A 20 0.42 -13.23 -4.71
N ILE A 21 0.09 -13.28 -3.41
CA ILE A 21 -1.26 -13.01 -2.88
C ILE A 21 -1.13 -11.82 -1.92
N CYS A 22 -1.86 -10.73 -2.18
CA CYS A 22 -1.90 -9.60 -1.27
C CYS A 22 -3.22 -9.59 -0.48
N ILE A 23 -3.11 -9.62 0.84
CA ILE A 23 -4.23 -9.53 1.77
C ILE A 23 -4.17 -8.16 2.41
N ASP A 24 -4.98 -7.23 1.88
CA ASP A 24 -4.93 -5.82 2.22
C ASP A 24 -6.17 -5.39 3.00
N VAL A 25 -5.96 -4.87 4.21
CA VAL A 25 -6.99 -4.33 5.08
C VAL A 25 -6.54 -2.99 5.68
N ALA A 26 -7.49 -2.11 6.02
CA ALA A 26 -7.19 -0.84 6.65
C ALA A 26 -6.57 -1.00 8.05
N ASN A 27 -6.90 -2.09 8.75
CA ASN A 27 -6.45 -2.40 10.10
C ASN A 27 -6.09 -3.88 10.22
N GLY A 28 -4.79 -4.18 10.23
CA GLY A 28 -4.25 -5.54 10.36
C GLY A 28 -4.19 -6.07 11.80
N TYR A 29 -4.74 -5.36 12.79
CA TYR A 29 -4.62 -5.72 14.22
C TYR A 29 -5.73 -6.64 14.75
N SER A 30 -6.61 -7.16 13.90
CA SER A 30 -7.67 -8.04 14.36
C SER A 30 -7.27 -9.52 14.31
N GLU A 31 -7.66 -10.30 15.32
CA GLU A 31 -7.50 -11.75 15.34
C GLU A 31 -8.13 -12.43 14.11
N HIS A 32 -9.26 -11.89 13.64
CA HIS A 32 -9.90 -12.37 12.42
C HIS A 32 -8.96 -12.24 11.19
N PHE A 33 -8.17 -11.20 11.13
CA PHE A 33 -7.23 -10.96 10.03
C PHE A 33 -6.06 -11.95 10.08
N THR A 34 -5.45 -12.16 11.25
CA THR A 34 -4.36 -13.13 11.41
C THR A 34 -4.81 -14.56 11.12
N ASN A 35 -6.00 -14.94 11.58
CA ASN A 35 -6.60 -16.25 11.27
C ASN A 35 -6.88 -16.41 9.76
N PHE A 36 -7.26 -15.33 9.07
CA PHE A 36 -7.43 -15.36 7.63
C PHE A 36 -6.08 -15.55 6.90
N VAL A 37 -5.02 -14.86 7.33
CA VAL A 37 -3.66 -15.05 6.79
C VAL A 37 -3.20 -16.49 6.95
N LYS A 38 -3.38 -17.09 8.13
CA LYS A 38 -3.10 -18.52 8.38
C LYS A 38 -3.85 -19.43 7.40
N SER A 39 -5.14 -19.19 7.23
CA SER A 39 -5.98 -19.98 6.31
C SER A 39 -5.53 -19.88 4.85
N VAL A 40 -5.03 -18.72 4.43
CA VAL A 40 -4.47 -18.53 3.08
C VAL A 40 -3.13 -19.25 2.95
N ARG A 41 -2.26 -19.18 3.97
CA ARG A 41 -0.98 -19.90 4.00
C ARG A 41 -1.19 -21.41 3.91
N ASP A 42 -2.09 -21.96 4.71
CA ASP A 42 -2.39 -23.39 4.73
C ASP A 42 -2.86 -23.89 3.36
N LYS A 43 -3.65 -23.10 2.68
CA LYS A 43 -4.19 -23.46 1.36
C LYS A 43 -3.21 -23.22 0.21
N TYR A 44 -2.36 -22.23 0.32
CA TYR A 44 -1.40 -21.84 -0.74
C TYR A 44 0.04 -21.79 -0.21
N PRO A 45 0.61 -22.94 0.21
CA PRO A 45 1.90 -23.00 0.88
C PRO A 45 3.07 -22.49 0.03
N THR A 46 2.95 -22.52 -1.30
CA THR A 46 4.00 -22.12 -2.24
C THR A 46 3.88 -20.69 -2.76
N LYS A 47 2.82 -19.97 -2.39
CA LYS A 47 2.63 -18.58 -2.82
C LYS A 47 3.29 -17.62 -1.84
N THR A 48 3.82 -16.52 -2.36
CA THR A 48 4.29 -15.41 -1.52
C THR A 48 3.10 -14.61 -1.03
N ILE A 49 2.94 -14.52 0.28
CA ILE A 49 1.82 -13.81 0.93
C ILE A 49 2.28 -12.45 1.44
N ILE A 50 1.63 -11.41 0.95
CA ILE A 50 1.77 -10.03 1.43
C ILE A 50 0.56 -9.75 2.33
N ALA A 51 0.78 -9.27 3.56
CA ALA A 51 -0.30 -8.96 4.49
C ALA A 51 -0.11 -7.59 5.16
N GLY A 52 -1.17 -6.85 5.38
CA GLY A 52 -1.15 -5.55 6.07
C GLY A 52 -2.49 -4.81 6.00
N ASN A 53 -2.54 -3.58 6.56
CA ASN A 53 -1.40 -2.79 7.03
C ASN A 53 -1.28 -2.81 8.56
N VAL A 54 -0.05 -2.73 8.99
CA VAL A 54 0.34 -2.57 10.39
C VAL A 54 1.44 -1.51 10.53
N VAL A 55 1.79 -1.12 11.76
CA VAL A 55 2.82 -0.09 12.03
C VAL A 55 3.67 -0.38 13.27
N THR A 56 3.56 -1.57 13.86
CA THR A 56 4.29 -1.96 15.08
C THR A 56 5.06 -3.26 14.89
N ALA A 57 6.16 -3.39 15.61
CA ALA A 57 7.00 -4.59 15.61
C ALA A 57 6.21 -5.85 16.01
N ASP A 58 5.44 -5.78 17.10
CA ASP A 58 4.68 -6.94 17.62
C ASP A 58 3.70 -7.48 16.58
N MET A 59 2.96 -6.59 15.90
CA MET A 59 1.99 -7.04 14.91
C MET A 59 2.66 -7.50 13.61
N THR A 60 3.82 -6.94 13.28
CA THR A 60 4.66 -7.46 12.19
C THR A 60 5.09 -8.90 12.46
N GLN A 61 5.60 -9.19 13.67
CA GLN A 61 5.95 -10.55 14.08
C GLN A 61 4.73 -11.49 14.02
N GLU A 62 3.59 -11.05 14.55
CA GLU A 62 2.35 -11.86 14.53
C GLU A 62 1.92 -12.23 13.11
N LEU A 63 2.00 -11.30 12.14
CA LEU A 63 1.67 -11.58 10.75
C LEU A 63 2.67 -12.54 10.09
N VAL A 64 3.96 -12.38 10.36
CA VAL A 64 5.00 -13.29 9.86
C VAL A 64 4.78 -14.70 10.42
N LEU A 65 4.58 -14.84 11.73
CA LEU A 65 4.29 -16.12 12.37
C LEU A 65 2.96 -16.72 11.90
N SER A 66 2.04 -15.90 11.43
CA SER A 66 0.77 -16.34 10.81
C SER A 66 0.91 -16.77 9.37
N GLY A 67 2.12 -16.63 8.77
CA GLY A 67 2.43 -17.11 7.43
C GLY A 67 2.57 -16.02 6.36
N ALA A 68 2.66 -14.74 6.73
CA ALA A 68 3.04 -13.70 5.78
C ALA A 68 4.55 -13.76 5.48
N ASP A 69 4.93 -13.66 4.21
CA ASP A 69 6.33 -13.53 3.77
C ASP A 69 6.75 -12.06 3.73
N ILE A 70 5.80 -11.18 3.47
CA ILE A 70 6.01 -9.74 3.34
C ILE A 70 4.92 -9.00 4.13
N VAL A 71 5.31 -8.09 5.01
CA VAL A 71 4.36 -7.27 5.77
C VAL A 71 4.27 -5.87 5.18
N LYS A 72 3.05 -5.41 4.94
CA LYS A 72 2.78 -4.06 4.40
C LYS A 72 2.59 -3.08 5.56
N VAL A 73 3.49 -2.07 5.62
CA VAL A 73 3.64 -1.15 6.76
C VAL A 73 3.18 0.26 6.40
N GLY A 74 2.20 0.76 7.14
CA GLY A 74 1.73 2.14 7.01
C GLY A 74 0.24 2.29 7.34
N ILE A 75 -0.09 3.20 8.26
CA ILE A 75 -1.47 3.61 8.56
C ILE A 75 -1.55 5.13 8.47
N GLY A 76 -2.26 5.59 7.45
CA GLY A 76 -2.53 7.00 7.22
C GLY A 76 -1.41 7.85 6.61
N PRO A 77 -0.27 7.34 6.08
CA PRO A 77 0.79 8.18 5.54
C PRO A 77 0.53 8.67 4.11
N GLY A 78 -0.44 8.10 3.40
CA GLY A 78 -0.72 8.42 1.99
C GLY A 78 -1.13 9.87 1.78
N SER A 79 -0.73 10.46 0.65
CA SER A 79 -0.98 11.88 0.32
C SER A 79 -2.47 12.24 0.20
N VAL A 80 -3.32 11.28 -0.10
CA VAL A 80 -4.78 11.43 -0.19
C VAL A 80 -5.52 10.75 0.95
N CYS A 81 -4.80 10.17 1.90
CA CYS A 81 -5.35 9.56 3.10
C CYS A 81 -5.73 10.63 4.13
N THR A 82 -6.90 10.49 4.74
CA THR A 82 -7.38 11.39 5.82
C THR A 82 -7.59 10.65 7.14
N THR A 83 -7.18 9.38 7.25
CA THR A 83 -7.34 8.56 8.46
C THR A 83 -6.81 9.28 9.71
N ARG A 84 -5.60 9.85 9.65
CA ARG A 84 -5.00 10.55 10.78
C ARG A 84 -5.81 11.78 11.23
N ILE A 85 -6.43 12.48 10.28
CA ILE A 85 -7.25 13.65 10.56
C ILE A 85 -8.62 13.23 11.11
N GLN A 86 -9.23 12.21 10.54
CA GLN A 86 -10.58 11.76 10.90
C GLN A 86 -10.63 10.94 12.19
N THR A 87 -9.58 10.17 12.46
CA THR A 87 -9.58 9.17 13.54
C THR A 87 -8.54 9.44 14.63
N GLY A 88 -7.54 10.29 14.35
CA GLY A 88 -6.37 10.47 15.19
C GLY A 88 -5.40 9.28 15.16
N VAL A 89 -5.71 8.23 14.40
CA VAL A 89 -4.90 7.01 14.30
C VAL A 89 -3.84 7.14 13.23
N GLY A 90 -2.62 6.73 13.55
CA GLY A 90 -1.48 6.72 12.64
C GLY A 90 -0.16 6.59 13.40
N TYR A 91 0.92 6.43 12.65
CA TYR A 91 2.28 6.35 13.16
C TYR A 91 3.24 7.08 12.19
N PRO A 92 4.30 7.77 12.65
CA PRO A 92 5.28 8.36 11.75
C PRO A 92 5.89 7.29 10.85
N GLN A 93 5.79 7.47 9.53
CA GLN A 93 6.04 6.37 8.59
C GLN A 93 7.47 5.82 8.65
N LEU A 94 8.48 6.68 8.72
CA LEU A 94 9.87 6.21 8.78
C LEU A 94 10.17 5.45 10.08
N SER A 95 9.61 5.88 11.21
CA SER A 95 9.71 5.16 12.47
C SER A 95 9.06 3.78 12.41
N ALA A 96 7.84 3.70 11.82
CA ALA A 96 7.16 2.43 11.59
C ALA A 96 7.99 1.48 10.70
N VAL A 97 8.60 2.02 9.63
CA VAL A 97 9.45 1.25 8.72
C VAL A 97 10.64 0.65 9.46
N ILE A 98 11.36 1.45 10.26
CA ILE A 98 12.54 0.99 11.01
C ILE A 98 12.16 -0.11 12.01
N GLU A 99 11.12 0.09 12.81
CA GLU A 99 10.65 -0.88 13.80
C GLU A 99 10.17 -2.19 13.14
N CYS A 100 9.34 -2.08 12.10
CA CYS A 100 8.78 -3.25 11.44
C CYS A 100 9.82 -4.01 10.61
N ALA A 101 10.81 -3.31 10.02
CA ALA A 101 11.91 -3.94 9.30
C ALA A 101 12.76 -4.80 10.23
N ASP A 102 13.15 -4.27 11.39
CA ASP A 102 13.91 -5.01 12.39
C ASP A 102 13.18 -6.29 12.81
N ALA A 103 11.88 -6.18 13.12
CA ALA A 103 11.05 -7.29 13.50
C ALA A 103 10.89 -8.35 12.40
N ALA A 104 10.65 -7.93 11.16
CA ALA A 104 10.46 -8.84 10.02
C ALA A 104 11.76 -9.55 9.64
N HIS A 105 12.87 -8.80 9.54
CA HIS A 105 14.17 -9.35 9.18
C HIS A 105 14.69 -10.34 10.23
N GLY A 106 14.44 -10.09 11.52
CA GLY A 106 14.76 -11.02 12.60
C GLY A 106 14.06 -12.39 12.45
N LEU A 107 12.95 -12.45 11.72
CA LEU A 107 12.20 -13.67 11.41
C LEU A 107 12.42 -14.16 9.96
N GLY A 108 13.33 -13.55 9.19
CA GLY A 108 13.59 -13.92 7.81
C GLY A 108 12.50 -13.49 6.81
N ALA A 109 11.63 -12.57 7.19
CA ALA A 109 10.58 -11.99 6.35
C ALA A 109 10.98 -10.60 5.82
N HIS A 110 10.10 -9.98 5.03
CA HIS A 110 10.32 -8.70 4.37
C HIS A 110 9.23 -7.69 4.70
N ILE A 111 9.49 -6.39 4.41
CA ILE A 111 8.46 -5.36 4.52
C ILE A 111 8.30 -4.51 3.26
N ILE A 112 7.10 -3.99 3.08
CA ILE A 112 6.79 -2.93 2.11
C ILE A 112 6.49 -1.64 2.89
N ALA A 113 7.27 -0.57 2.67
CA ALA A 113 6.91 0.76 3.15
C ALA A 113 5.78 1.33 2.26
N ASP A 114 4.55 1.39 2.80
CA ASP A 114 3.36 1.78 2.06
C ASP A 114 2.92 3.20 2.41
N GLY A 115 3.16 4.12 1.49
CA GLY A 115 2.72 5.51 1.56
C GLY A 115 3.75 6.47 2.18
N GLY A 116 3.44 7.77 2.08
CA GLY A 116 4.24 8.85 2.66
C GLY A 116 5.34 9.39 1.74
N CYS A 117 5.69 8.73 0.64
CA CYS A 117 6.68 9.22 -0.31
C CYS A 117 6.09 10.29 -1.23
N THR A 118 6.75 11.44 -1.31
CA THR A 118 6.38 12.59 -2.16
C THR A 118 7.47 12.96 -3.15
N CYS A 119 8.69 12.52 -2.93
CA CYS A 119 9.86 12.76 -3.77
C CYS A 119 10.81 11.54 -3.77
N PRO A 120 11.79 11.47 -4.70
CA PRO A 120 12.75 10.36 -4.75
C PRO A 120 13.54 10.17 -3.43
N GLY A 121 13.84 11.26 -2.72
CA GLY A 121 14.53 11.20 -1.42
C GLY A 121 13.73 10.48 -0.34
N ASP A 122 12.40 10.56 -0.37
CA ASP A 122 11.56 9.80 0.57
C ASP A 122 11.62 8.29 0.28
N VAL A 123 11.70 7.91 -1.00
CA VAL A 123 11.87 6.51 -1.42
C VAL A 123 13.24 6.00 -0.94
N ALA A 124 14.30 6.78 -1.11
CA ALA A 124 15.64 6.43 -0.61
C ALA A 124 15.64 6.27 0.92
N LYS A 125 14.97 7.15 1.67
CA LYS A 125 14.80 7.01 3.13
C LYS A 125 14.03 5.74 3.50
N GLY A 126 13.01 5.36 2.74
CA GLY A 126 12.29 4.11 2.94
C GLY A 126 13.23 2.90 2.91
N PHE A 127 14.06 2.80 1.88
CA PHE A 127 15.09 1.75 1.77
C PHE A 127 16.16 1.88 2.86
N GLY A 128 16.67 3.10 3.13
CA GLY A 128 17.62 3.34 4.20
C GLY A 128 17.09 3.03 5.60
N GLY A 129 15.77 3.09 5.80
CA GLY A 129 15.08 2.67 7.02
C GLY A 129 14.85 1.16 7.12
N GLY A 130 15.26 0.38 6.12
CA GLY A 130 15.20 -1.07 6.13
C GLY A 130 14.05 -1.67 5.31
N ALA A 131 13.26 -0.88 4.58
CA ALA A 131 12.24 -1.44 3.70
C ALA A 131 12.87 -2.21 2.53
N ASP A 132 12.36 -3.41 2.25
CA ASP A 132 12.75 -4.20 1.09
C ASP A 132 12.04 -3.70 -0.17
N PHE A 133 10.84 -3.15 -0.01
CA PHE A 133 10.02 -2.59 -1.07
C PHE A 133 9.39 -1.27 -0.62
N VAL A 134 9.11 -0.39 -1.59
CA VAL A 134 8.39 0.87 -1.34
C VAL A 134 7.19 0.94 -2.26
N MET A 135 5.98 1.10 -1.69
CA MET A 135 4.75 1.26 -2.44
C MET A 135 4.48 2.73 -2.71
N LEU A 136 4.28 3.06 -3.97
CA LEU A 136 4.06 4.43 -4.44
C LEU A 136 2.64 4.60 -4.99
N GLY A 137 1.95 5.62 -4.54
CA GLY A 137 0.64 6.04 -5.07
C GLY A 137 0.71 7.41 -5.73
N GLY A 138 0.68 8.49 -4.95
CA GLY A 138 0.62 9.86 -5.42
C GLY A 138 1.77 10.27 -6.34
N MET A 139 2.97 9.74 -6.15
CA MET A 139 4.12 10.00 -7.03
C MET A 139 3.89 9.52 -8.47
N LEU A 140 3.09 8.47 -8.64
CA LEU A 140 2.75 7.88 -9.95
C LEU A 140 1.40 8.38 -10.49
N ALA A 141 0.70 9.26 -9.79
CA ALA A 141 -0.55 9.83 -10.23
C ALA A 141 -0.35 10.89 -11.34
N GLY A 142 -1.34 11.03 -12.22
CA GLY A 142 -1.35 12.04 -13.28
C GLY A 142 -0.77 11.59 -14.61
N HIS A 143 -0.44 10.31 -14.78
CA HIS A 143 0.12 9.73 -16.00
C HIS A 143 -0.90 9.01 -16.86
N ASP A 144 -0.56 8.83 -18.15
CA ASP A 144 -1.41 8.15 -19.14
C ASP A 144 -1.72 6.69 -18.76
N GLU A 145 -0.78 6.02 -18.11
CA GLU A 145 -0.90 4.63 -17.68
C GLU A 145 -1.81 4.46 -16.45
N GLY A 146 -2.23 5.57 -15.83
CA GLY A 146 -3.17 5.55 -14.69
C GLY A 146 -4.62 5.56 -15.13
N ASN A 147 -5.51 5.00 -14.29
CA ASN A 147 -6.97 4.93 -14.54
C ASN A 147 -7.75 6.19 -14.11
N GLY A 148 -7.06 7.30 -13.88
CA GLY A 148 -7.70 8.53 -13.45
C GLY A 148 -8.46 9.22 -14.60
N LYS A 149 -9.55 9.92 -14.26
CA LYS A 149 -10.33 10.69 -15.24
C LYS A 149 -9.60 11.98 -15.62
N LEU A 150 -9.36 12.18 -16.92
CA LEU A 150 -8.81 13.42 -17.44
C LEU A 150 -9.86 14.54 -17.38
N VAL A 151 -9.52 15.65 -16.73
CA VAL A 151 -10.35 16.85 -16.59
C VAL A 151 -9.58 18.05 -17.13
N LYS A 152 -10.24 18.89 -17.92
CA LYS A 152 -9.70 20.15 -18.39
C LYS A 152 -10.34 21.30 -17.62
N THR A 153 -9.54 22.18 -17.04
CA THR A 153 -9.99 23.36 -16.31
C THR A 153 -9.05 24.54 -16.62
N ASN A 154 -9.59 25.66 -17.01
CA ASN A 154 -8.83 26.88 -17.34
C ASN A 154 -7.64 26.62 -18.30
N GLY A 155 -7.85 25.83 -19.36
CA GLY A 155 -6.82 25.48 -20.33
C GLY A 155 -5.78 24.45 -19.88
N ALA A 156 -5.76 24.07 -18.62
CA ALA A 156 -4.85 23.06 -18.08
C ALA A 156 -5.52 21.68 -17.98
N LYS A 157 -4.70 20.61 -18.10
CA LYS A 157 -5.13 19.21 -17.98
C LYS A 157 -4.78 18.69 -16.58
N TYR A 158 -5.73 17.98 -15.98
CA TYR A 158 -5.60 17.31 -14.67
C TYR A 158 -6.14 15.90 -14.75
N ILE A 159 -5.63 15.03 -13.89
CA ILE A 159 -6.17 13.71 -13.65
C ILE A 159 -6.80 13.69 -12.26
N GLU A 160 -8.02 13.18 -12.14
CA GLU A 160 -8.64 12.94 -10.84
C GLU A 160 -8.00 11.71 -10.18
N PHE A 161 -7.45 11.91 -9.00
CA PHE A 161 -6.80 10.89 -8.18
C PHE A 161 -7.47 10.83 -6.81
N TYR A 162 -7.78 9.63 -6.32
CA TYR A 162 -8.51 9.43 -5.07
C TYR A 162 -7.89 8.32 -4.21
N GLY A 163 -8.02 8.46 -2.89
CA GLY A 163 -7.59 7.45 -1.94
C GLY A 163 -8.48 6.20 -1.98
N SER A 164 -7.91 5.04 -1.68
CA SER A 164 -8.61 3.75 -1.64
C SER A 164 -9.80 3.72 -0.66
N SER A 165 -9.74 4.51 0.40
CA SER A 165 -10.81 4.66 1.42
C SER A 165 -11.67 5.92 1.22
N SER A 166 -11.60 6.57 0.05
CA SER A 166 -12.44 7.73 -0.28
C SER A 166 -13.89 7.33 -0.56
N GLU A 167 -14.80 8.29 -0.47
CA GLU A 167 -16.21 8.08 -0.84
C GLU A 167 -16.36 7.59 -2.29
N VAL A 168 -15.55 8.13 -3.21
CA VAL A 168 -15.54 7.72 -4.62
C VAL A 168 -15.12 6.25 -4.76
N ALA A 169 -14.06 5.84 -4.07
CA ALA A 169 -13.62 4.45 -4.08
C ALA A 169 -14.66 3.51 -3.45
N ASN A 170 -15.25 3.91 -2.32
CA ASN A 170 -16.30 3.12 -1.66
C ASN A 170 -17.54 2.94 -2.55
N LYS A 171 -18.01 4.00 -3.21
CA LYS A 171 -19.13 3.91 -4.15
C LYS A 171 -18.80 3.00 -5.34
N LYS A 172 -17.59 3.09 -5.89
CA LYS A 172 -17.18 2.35 -7.08
C LYS A 172 -16.93 0.86 -6.82
N HIS A 173 -16.40 0.51 -5.66
CA HIS A 173 -15.89 -0.85 -5.40
C HIS A 173 -16.62 -1.61 -4.29
N TYR A 174 -17.32 -0.90 -3.38
CA TYR A 174 -17.89 -1.49 -2.17
C TYR A 174 -19.38 -1.16 -1.95
N GLY A 175 -20.04 -0.54 -2.94
CA GLY A 175 -21.47 -0.20 -2.86
C GLY A 175 -21.81 1.03 -2.02
N GLY A 176 -20.80 1.78 -1.57
CA GLY A 176 -20.94 3.01 -0.78
C GLY A 176 -20.34 2.92 0.62
N LEU A 177 -20.36 4.06 1.31
CA LEU A 177 -19.92 4.17 2.69
C LEU A 177 -21.13 3.99 3.62
N SER A 178 -20.99 3.23 4.69
CA SER A 178 -22.05 3.10 5.72
C SER A 178 -22.24 4.41 6.47
N ASP A 179 -23.47 4.75 6.87
CA ASP A 179 -23.83 6.02 7.48
C ASP A 179 -23.06 6.33 8.80
N TYR A 180 -22.58 5.27 9.48
CA TYR A 180 -21.80 5.41 10.72
C TYR A 180 -20.28 5.54 10.47
N ARG A 181 -19.81 5.59 9.22
CA ARG A 181 -18.38 5.70 8.86
C ARG A 181 -18.07 7.03 8.22
N SER A 182 -16.91 7.61 8.58
CA SER A 182 -16.33 8.75 7.88
C SER A 182 -15.49 8.29 6.70
N SER A 183 -15.47 9.08 5.63
CA SER A 183 -14.53 8.88 4.52
C SER A 183 -13.11 9.17 4.99
N GLU A 184 -12.22 8.20 4.83
CA GLU A 184 -10.81 8.31 5.22
C GLU A 184 -9.88 8.57 4.01
N GLY A 185 -10.44 9.03 2.91
CA GLY A 185 -9.70 9.42 1.72
C GLY A 185 -10.35 10.57 0.99
N ARG A 186 -9.53 11.38 0.33
CA ARG A 186 -9.98 12.51 -0.48
C ARG A 186 -9.73 12.28 -1.97
N THR A 187 -10.53 12.94 -2.79
CA THR A 187 -10.29 13.07 -4.24
C THR A 187 -9.56 14.39 -4.50
N VAL A 188 -8.47 14.34 -5.24
CA VAL A 188 -7.69 15.50 -5.64
C VAL A 188 -7.50 15.51 -7.16
N ARG A 189 -7.26 16.70 -7.71
CA ARG A 189 -6.83 16.87 -9.10
C ARG A 189 -5.33 17.06 -9.12
N VAL A 190 -4.62 16.12 -9.76
CA VAL A 190 -3.18 16.19 -9.97
C VAL A 190 -2.92 16.67 -11.40
N LYS A 191 -1.89 17.49 -11.60
CA LYS A 191 -1.53 17.98 -12.93
C LYS A 191 -1.22 16.79 -13.85
N TYR A 192 -1.74 16.82 -15.07
CA TYR A 192 -1.42 15.81 -16.07
C TYR A 192 0.07 15.87 -16.44
N ARG A 193 0.73 14.73 -16.48
CA ARG A 193 2.18 14.57 -16.60
C ARG A 193 2.63 13.80 -17.86
N GLY A 194 1.69 13.34 -18.68
CA GLY A 194 1.99 12.49 -19.84
C GLY A 194 2.40 11.07 -19.42
N LYS A 195 3.34 10.48 -20.15
CA LYS A 195 3.82 9.12 -19.89
C LYS A 195 4.62 9.03 -18.59
N ILE A 196 4.54 7.89 -17.92
CA ILE A 196 5.15 7.63 -16.60
C ILE A 196 6.68 7.53 -16.63
N ASN A 197 7.26 7.24 -17.80
CA ASN A 197 8.69 6.89 -17.95
C ASN A 197 9.63 7.91 -17.29
N ASP A 198 9.43 9.21 -17.52
CA ASP A 198 10.31 10.27 -16.97
C ASP A 198 10.22 10.34 -15.44
N THR A 199 9.02 10.11 -14.88
CA THR A 199 8.84 10.05 -13.43
C THR A 199 9.57 8.85 -12.84
N VAL A 200 9.49 7.68 -13.47
CA VAL A 200 10.21 6.47 -13.03
C VAL A 200 11.72 6.68 -13.12
N LEU A 201 12.22 7.24 -14.23
CA LEU A 201 13.64 7.53 -14.39
C LEU A 201 14.16 8.53 -13.34
N ASN A 202 13.36 9.57 -13.02
CA ASN A 202 13.70 10.52 -11.96
C ASN A 202 13.77 9.86 -10.58
N ILE A 203 12.82 8.98 -10.24
CA ILE A 203 12.84 8.23 -8.98
C ILE A 203 14.08 7.34 -8.90
N LEU A 204 14.34 6.56 -9.94
CA LEU A 204 15.51 5.68 -10.00
C LEU A 204 16.83 6.47 -9.98
N GLY A 205 16.87 7.63 -10.65
CA GLY A 205 18.01 8.54 -10.63
C GLY A 205 18.30 9.05 -9.23
N GLY A 206 17.25 9.48 -8.49
CA GLY A 206 17.39 9.93 -7.10
C GLY A 206 17.92 8.84 -6.17
N ILE A 207 17.39 7.60 -6.29
CA ILE A 207 17.88 6.45 -5.50
C ILE A 207 19.34 6.15 -5.82
N ARG A 208 19.71 6.11 -7.11
CA ARG A 208 21.12 5.89 -7.52
C ARG A 208 22.04 6.97 -6.96
N SER A 209 21.62 8.24 -7.02
CA SER A 209 22.40 9.34 -6.43
C SER A 209 22.56 9.19 -4.94
N SER A 210 21.54 8.74 -4.21
CA SER A 210 21.64 8.48 -2.76
C SER A 210 22.77 7.51 -2.44
N CYS A 211 22.93 6.44 -3.23
CA CYS A 211 24.00 5.45 -3.04
C CYS A 211 25.42 6.01 -3.23
N THR A 212 25.58 7.25 -3.70
CA THR A 212 26.90 7.91 -3.79
C THR A 212 27.31 8.63 -2.52
N TYR A 213 26.38 8.80 -1.56
CA TYR A 213 26.59 9.51 -0.31
C TYR A 213 26.64 8.60 0.93
N VAL A 214 26.35 7.31 0.76
CA VAL A 214 26.29 6.31 1.83
C VAL A 214 27.16 5.10 1.51
#